data_51b03b6c71599784a257cdb74a883acf
#
_entry.id   51b03b6c71599784a257cdb74a883acf
#
_cell.length_a   1.000
_cell.length_b   1.000
_cell.length_c   1.000
_cell.angle_alpha   90.00
_cell.angle_beta   90.00
_cell.angle_gamma   90.00
#
_symmetry.space_group_name_H-M   'P 1'
#
loop_
_entity.id
_entity.type
_entity.pdbx_description
1 polymer ?
#
loop_
_entity_poly.entity_id
_entity_poly.type
_entity_poly.pdbx_seq_one_letter_code
_entity_poly.pdbx_strand_id
1 'polypeptide(L)'
;MHFTTVTANPCIDRTIQVDSVNLGHSHRIQKTICDFSGKGINVSLALTQLGMPVKSVCLSHSDGEAANFFKQKDMDAELIPVPGNVRINIKLFETSTGCMTEFNEKGIPLDCETALDVIRAVKNVLPTTSVLILGGSVPPGFPDDFYYELGKSAQEYDVSFILDASGPLLLNGMEASPVLIKPNEEEYYATFGVHPSVTQE
;
A
#
# COMPACT_ATOMS: atom_id res chain seq x y z
N MET A 1 -0.78 7.28 21.54
CA MET A 1 -0.63 7.61 20.10
C MET A 1 -1.31 6.49 19.35
N HIS A 2 -2.30 6.81 18.54
CA HIS A 2 -3.10 5.84 17.78
C HIS A 2 -2.85 6.04 16.28
N PHE A 3 -2.50 4.99 15.57
CA PHE A 3 -2.19 5.06 14.15
C PHE A 3 -3.39 4.60 13.31
N THR A 4 -3.57 5.22 12.15
CA THR A 4 -4.48 4.70 11.12
C THR A 4 -3.70 4.54 9.82
N THR A 5 -3.82 3.39 9.17
CA THR A 5 -3.21 3.15 7.84
C THR A 5 -4.29 3.00 6.79
N VAL A 6 -3.99 3.39 5.56
CA VAL A 6 -4.89 3.20 4.42
C VAL A 6 -4.24 2.29 3.39
N THR A 7 -4.97 1.26 2.94
CA THR A 7 -4.57 0.38 1.84
C THR A 7 -5.69 0.32 0.80
N ALA A 8 -5.60 1.19 -0.19
CA ALA A 8 -6.59 1.27 -1.26
C ALA A 8 -6.43 0.21 -2.36
N ASN A 9 -5.26 -0.43 -2.46
CA ASN A 9 -4.99 -1.44 -3.48
C ASN A 9 -4.20 -2.63 -2.90
N PRO A 10 -4.81 -3.42 -2.00
CA PRO A 10 -4.17 -4.60 -1.42
C PRO A 10 -3.77 -5.61 -2.49
N CYS A 11 -2.87 -6.53 -2.17
CA CYS A 11 -2.41 -7.57 -3.08
C CYS A 11 -2.10 -8.88 -2.34
N ILE A 12 -2.00 -9.95 -3.10
CA ILE A 12 -1.27 -11.15 -2.69
C ILE A 12 0.14 -11.04 -3.27
N ASP A 13 1.15 -10.90 -2.42
CA ASP A 13 2.55 -11.04 -2.82
C ASP A 13 2.87 -12.53 -2.92
N ARG A 14 3.07 -13.02 -4.14
CA ARG A 14 3.46 -14.41 -4.42
C ARG A 14 4.95 -14.45 -4.74
N THR A 15 5.77 -14.83 -3.77
CA THR A 15 7.20 -15.05 -3.98
C THR A 15 7.44 -16.45 -4.51
N ILE A 16 8.04 -16.53 -5.69
CA ILE A 16 8.40 -17.76 -6.38
C ILE A 16 9.93 -17.87 -6.38
N GLN A 17 10.46 -18.95 -5.80
CA GLN A 17 11.89 -19.22 -5.77
C GLN A 17 12.26 -20.24 -6.83
N VAL A 18 13.23 -19.89 -7.67
CA VAL A 18 13.83 -20.76 -8.69
C VAL A 18 15.36 -20.72 -8.56
N ASP A 19 16.06 -21.65 -9.20
CA ASP A 19 17.53 -21.63 -9.23
C ASP A 19 18.04 -20.47 -10.07
N SER A 20 17.67 -20.46 -11.36
CA SER A 20 18.00 -19.40 -12.31
C SER A 20 16.89 -19.26 -13.35
N VAL A 21 16.80 -18.09 -13.99
CA VAL A 21 15.82 -17.82 -15.07
C VAL A 21 16.53 -17.75 -16.41
N ASN A 22 16.12 -18.62 -17.34
CA ASN A 22 16.52 -18.56 -18.74
C ASN A 22 15.29 -18.28 -19.60
N LEU A 23 15.29 -17.16 -20.30
CA LEU A 23 14.18 -16.75 -21.16
C LEU A 23 13.86 -17.81 -22.21
N GLY A 24 12.58 -18.10 -22.42
CA GLY A 24 12.13 -19.11 -23.38
C GLY A 24 12.18 -20.57 -22.88
N HIS A 25 12.59 -20.80 -21.64
CA HIS A 25 12.66 -22.15 -21.04
C HIS A 25 11.64 -22.33 -19.91
N SER A 26 11.32 -23.60 -19.63
CA SER A 26 10.47 -23.96 -18.47
C SER A 26 11.34 -24.11 -17.22
N HIS A 27 10.88 -23.54 -16.10
CA HIS A 27 11.57 -23.63 -14.81
C HIS A 27 10.73 -24.37 -13.78
N ARG A 28 11.40 -25.09 -12.87
CA ARG A 28 10.75 -25.73 -11.73
C ARG A 28 10.82 -24.81 -10.52
N ILE A 29 9.67 -24.53 -9.94
CA ILE A 29 9.57 -23.78 -8.71
C ILE A 29 10.09 -24.63 -7.55
N GLN A 30 11.03 -24.09 -6.78
CA GLN A 30 11.58 -24.71 -5.58
C GLN A 30 10.72 -24.43 -4.35
N LYS A 31 10.20 -23.18 -4.25
CA LYS A 31 9.37 -22.73 -3.14
C LYS A 31 8.40 -21.66 -3.60
N THR A 32 7.20 -21.66 -3.03
CA THR A 32 6.22 -20.57 -3.17
C THR A 32 5.80 -20.09 -1.79
N ILE A 33 5.77 -18.79 -1.59
CA ILE A 33 5.24 -18.12 -0.41
C ILE A 33 4.15 -17.15 -0.90
N CYS A 34 3.00 -17.10 -0.23
CA CYS A 34 1.92 -16.18 -0.54
C CYS A 34 1.55 -15.41 0.72
N ASP A 35 1.65 -14.08 0.66
CA ASP A 35 1.32 -13.21 1.76
C ASP A 35 0.31 -12.14 1.31
N PHE A 36 -0.75 -11.94 2.09
CA PHE A 36 -1.63 -10.79 1.88
C PHE A 36 -0.90 -9.52 2.30
N SER A 37 -0.86 -8.54 1.42
CA SER A 37 0.10 -7.44 1.50
C SER A 37 -0.47 -6.13 0.94
N GLY A 38 0.29 -5.07 1.15
CA GLY A 38 0.06 -3.69 0.72
C GLY A 38 0.82 -2.75 1.63
N LYS A 39 1.24 -1.57 1.14
CA LYS A 39 2.09 -0.67 1.94
C LYS A 39 1.47 -0.37 3.32
N GLY A 40 0.19 0.00 3.38
CA GLY A 40 -0.50 0.26 4.65
C GLY A 40 -0.64 -0.98 5.53
N ILE A 41 -0.94 -2.15 4.95
CA ILE A 41 -1.02 -3.43 5.66
C ILE A 41 0.32 -3.78 6.31
N ASN A 42 1.43 -3.65 5.57
CA ASN A 42 2.77 -3.94 6.09
C ASN A 42 3.15 -3.02 7.25
N VAL A 43 2.77 -1.74 7.18
CA VAL A 43 2.96 -0.79 8.28
C VAL A 43 2.08 -1.17 9.48
N SER A 44 0.81 -1.53 9.26
CA SER A 44 -0.07 -1.99 10.35
C SER A 44 0.48 -3.23 11.04
N LEU A 45 0.96 -4.20 10.26
CA LEU A 45 1.56 -5.42 10.81
C LEU A 45 2.79 -5.10 11.68
N ALA A 46 3.67 -4.22 11.20
CA ALA A 46 4.85 -3.78 11.96
C ALA A 46 4.47 -3.06 13.26
N LEU A 47 3.50 -2.13 13.19
CA LEU A 47 3.01 -1.40 14.37
C LEU A 47 2.37 -2.37 15.40
N THR A 48 1.57 -3.33 14.93
CA THR A 48 0.98 -4.36 15.80
C THR A 48 2.07 -5.19 16.49
N GLN A 49 3.11 -5.61 15.76
CA GLN A 49 4.25 -6.34 16.35
C GLN A 49 5.04 -5.52 17.38
N LEU A 50 5.06 -4.20 17.23
CA LEU A 50 5.66 -3.27 18.20
C LEU A 50 4.72 -2.94 19.37
N GLY A 51 3.54 -3.55 19.43
CA GLY A 51 2.54 -3.27 20.49
C GLY A 51 1.89 -1.89 20.39
N MET A 52 1.96 -1.26 19.21
CA MET A 52 1.36 0.06 18.97
C MET A 52 -0.09 -0.10 18.50
N PRO A 53 -1.04 0.67 19.05
CA PRO A 53 -2.43 0.62 18.61
C PRO A 53 -2.55 1.18 17.19
N VAL A 54 -3.09 0.37 16.29
CA VAL A 54 -3.28 0.71 14.87
C VAL A 54 -4.62 0.21 14.37
N LYS A 55 -5.31 1.04 13.57
CA LYS A 55 -6.48 0.66 12.80
C LYS A 55 -6.16 0.72 11.31
N SER A 56 -6.52 -0.33 10.57
CA SER A 56 -6.36 -0.38 9.12
C SER A 56 -7.66 -0.01 8.42
N VAL A 57 -7.62 0.87 7.43
CA VAL A 57 -8.71 1.06 6.47
C VAL A 57 -8.28 0.40 5.16
N CYS A 58 -9.01 -0.62 4.70
CA CYS A 58 -8.57 -1.46 3.60
C CYS A 58 -9.73 -1.86 2.70
N LEU A 59 -9.51 -1.83 1.37
CA LEU A 59 -10.44 -2.45 0.43
C LEU A 59 -10.45 -3.97 0.64
N SER A 60 -11.65 -4.55 0.65
CA SER A 60 -11.88 -5.98 0.84
C SER A 60 -12.63 -6.56 -0.35
N HIS A 61 -11.90 -7.29 -1.18
CA HIS A 61 -12.46 -7.96 -2.36
C HIS A 61 -13.35 -9.15 -1.99
N SER A 62 -14.19 -9.56 -2.92
CA SER A 62 -15.19 -10.62 -2.72
C SER A 62 -14.57 -12.01 -2.47
N ASP A 63 -13.27 -12.19 -2.74
CA ASP A 63 -12.53 -13.42 -2.41
C ASP A 63 -12.32 -13.64 -0.91
N GLY A 64 -12.53 -12.60 -0.09
CA GLY A 64 -12.42 -12.67 1.37
C GLY A 64 -11.01 -12.69 1.94
N GLU A 65 -9.98 -12.51 1.12
CA GLU A 65 -8.57 -12.57 1.55
C GLU A 65 -8.26 -11.54 2.64
N ALA A 66 -8.72 -10.28 2.48
CA ALA A 66 -8.54 -9.24 3.48
C ALA A 66 -9.18 -9.62 4.82
N ALA A 67 -10.45 -10.02 4.82
CA ALA A 67 -11.18 -10.38 6.04
C ALA A 67 -10.51 -11.55 6.79
N ASN A 68 -10.06 -12.56 6.03
CA ASN A 68 -9.35 -13.70 6.61
C ASN A 68 -8.01 -13.28 7.22
N PHE A 69 -7.25 -12.43 6.53
CA PHE A 69 -5.95 -11.96 7.01
C PHE A 69 -6.09 -11.17 8.32
N PHE A 70 -6.93 -10.14 8.34
CA PHE A 70 -7.10 -9.30 9.54
C PHE A 70 -7.61 -10.11 10.73
N LYS A 71 -8.52 -11.05 10.50
CA LYS A 71 -9.01 -11.97 11.54
C LYS A 71 -7.90 -12.89 12.09
N GLN A 72 -7.09 -13.49 11.19
CA GLN A 72 -5.99 -14.39 11.59
C GLN A 72 -4.88 -13.66 12.35
N LYS A 73 -4.65 -12.39 12.03
CA LYS A 73 -3.62 -11.56 12.69
C LYS A 73 -4.12 -10.81 13.93
N ASP A 74 -5.41 -10.95 14.27
CA ASP A 74 -6.06 -10.21 15.35
C ASP A 74 -5.83 -8.69 15.26
N MET A 75 -5.99 -8.16 14.04
CA MET A 75 -5.75 -6.75 13.74
C MET A 75 -7.06 -6.01 13.53
N ASP A 76 -7.19 -4.81 14.11
CA ASP A 76 -8.36 -3.94 13.91
C ASP A 76 -8.37 -3.36 12.50
N ALA A 77 -9.48 -3.55 11.79
CA ALA A 77 -9.64 -3.06 10.42
C ALA A 77 -11.06 -2.62 10.10
N GLU A 78 -11.16 -1.51 9.39
CA GLU A 78 -12.35 -1.06 8.66
C GLU A 78 -12.23 -1.58 7.23
N LEU A 79 -13.05 -2.58 6.88
CA LEU A 79 -13.01 -3.23 5.58
C LEU A 79 -14.11 -2.68 4.67
N ILE A 80 -13.71 -2.14 3.52
CA ILE A 80 -14.62 -1.57 2.53
C ILE A 80 -14.83 -2.60 1.42
N PRO A 81 -16.04 -3.20 1.30
CA PRO A 81 -16.28 -4.26 0.36
C PRO A 81 -16.26 -3.76 -1.08
N VAL A 82 -15.55 -4.48 -1.94
CA VAL A 82 -15.48 -4.24 -3.39
C VAL A 82 -15.61 -5.54 -4.16
N PRO A 83 -16.09 -5.51 -5.42
CA PRO A 83 -16.23 -6.71 -6.23
C PRO A 83 -14.88 -7.28 -6.66
N GLY A 84 -14.90 -8.50 -7.21
CA GLY A 84 -13.75 -9.16 -7.83
C GLY A 84 -12.77 -9.75 -6.84
N ASN A 85 -11.58 -10.05 -7.34
CA ASN A 85 -10.50 -10.66 -6.57
C ASN A 85 -9.38 -9.67 -6.33
N VAL A 86 -8.66 -9.85 -5.23
CA VAL A 86 -7.45 -9.09 -4.94
C VAL A 86 -6.39 -9.36 -6.02
N ARG A 87 -5.63 -8.35 -6.38
CA ARG A 87 -4.53 -8.45 -7.36
C ARG A 87 -3.37 -9.31 -6.82
N ILE A 88 -2.58 -9.88 -7.74
CA ILE A 88 -1.42 -10.69 -7.41
C ILE A 88 -0.16 -9.98 -7.91
N ASN A 89 0.81 -9.80 -7.03
CA ASN A 89 2.16 -9.44 -7.42
C ASN A 89 3.02 -10.70 -7.41
N ILE A 90 3.80 -10.93 -8.45
CA ILE A 90 4.75 -12.05 -8.53
C ILE A 90 6.14 -11.50 -8.24
N LYS A 91 6.80 -12.05 -7.22
CA LYS A 91 8.20 -11.79 -6.87
C LYS A 91 9.00 -13.03 -7.21
N LEU A 92 9.79 -12.95 -8.28
CA LEU A 92 10.63 -14.03 -8.76
C LEU A 92 12.03 -13.89 -8.15
N PHE A 93 12.39 -14.80 -7.24
CA PHE A 93 13.69 -14.81 -6.58
C PHE A 93 14.58 -15.90 -7.18
N GLU A 94 15.72 -15.49 -7.74
CA GLU A 94 16.75 -16.37 -8.28
C GLU A 94 17.80 -16.68 -7.22
N THR A 95 17.91 -17.95 -6.80
CA THR A 95 18.85 -18.34 -5.74
C THR A 95 20.30 -18.31 -6.18
N SER A 96 20.58 -18.53 -7.48
CA SER A 96 21.94 -18.52 -8.02
C SER A 96 22.57 -17.12 -8.07
N THR A 97 21.76 -16.07 -8.24
CA THR A 97 22.21 -14.68 -8.36
C THR A 97 21.85 -13.83 -7.15
N GLY A 98 20.86 -14.24 -6.34
CA GLY A 98 20.26 -13.43 -5.28
C GLY A 98 19.37 -12.30 -5.81
N CYS A 99 19.07 -12.28 -7.11
CA CYS A 99 18.24 -11.23 -7.71
C CYS A 99 16.76 -11.47 -7.47
N MET A 100 16.01 -10.38 -7.31
CA MET A 100 14.55 -10.36 -7.24
C MET A 100 14.01 -9.60 -8.44
N THR A 101 13.07 -10.22 -9.18
CA THR A 101 12.32 -9.57 -10.26
C THR A 101 10.84 -9.52 -9.88
N GLU A 102 10.21 -8.35 -10.00
CA GLU A 102 8.82 -8.16 -9.60
C GLU A 102 7.92 -7.89 -10.81
N PHE A 103 6.74 -8.54 -10.79
CA PHE A 103 5.65 -8.31 -11.74
C PHE A 103 4.41 -7.90 -10.94
N ASN A 104 4.06 -6.63 -11.02
CA ASN A 104 3.01 -6.05 -10.20
C ASN A 104 1.74 -5.81 -11.02
N GLU A 105 0.64 -6.45 -10.66
CA GLU A 105 -0.67 -6.19 -11.27
C GLU A 105 -1.20 -4.83 -10.84
N LYS A 106 -1.92 -4.16 -11.73
CA LYS A 106 -2.55 -2.87 -11.44
C LYS A 106 -3.76 -2.99 -10.50
N GLY A 107 -4.36 -4.18 -10.44
CA GLY A 107 -5.65 -4.41 -9.79
C GLY A 107 -6.83 -4.18 -10.73
N ILE A 108 -8.03 -4.48 -10.24
CA ILE A 108 -9.27 -4.27 -11.00
C ILE A 108 -9.64 -2.78 -11.01
N PRO A 109 -10.24 -2.28 -12.10
CA PRO A 109 -10.78 -0.92 -12.13
C PRO A 109 -11.93 -0.77 -11.11
N LEU A 110 -11.88 0.30 -10.32
CA LEU A 110 -12.95 0.70 -9.41
C LEU A 110 -13.34 2.15 -9.71
N ASP A 111 -14.55 2.51 -9.35
CA ASP A 111 -15.09 3.84 -9.64
C ASP A 111 -14.71 4.90 -8.58
N CYS A 112 -15.00 6.16 -8.90
CA CYS A 112 -14.76 7.27 -7.96
C CYS A 112 -15.65 7.17 -6.71
N GLU A 113 -16.81 6.51 -6.77
CA GLU A 113 -17.67 6.33 -5.59
C GLU A 113 -16.98 5.44 -4.56
N THR A 114 -16.27 4.39 -5.00
CA THR A 114 -15.44 3.57 -4.12
C THR A 114 -14.32 4.41 -3.45
N ALA A 115 -13.70 5.33 -4.18
CA ALA A 115 -12.72 6.25 -3.59
C ALA A 115 -13.34 7.12 -2.50
N LEU A 116 -14.56 7.62 -2.71
CA LEU A 116 -15.31 8.39 -1.71
C LEU A 116 -15.69 7.54 -0.49
N ASP A 117 -15.99 6.25 -0.68
CA ASP A 117 -16.25 5.34 0.46
C ASP A 117 -15.01 5.18 1.34
N VAL A 118 -13.82 5.08 0.74
CA VAL A 118 -12.56 5.06 1.51
C VAL A 118 -12.37 6.37 2.27
N ILE A 119 -12.59 7.52 1.63
CA ILE A 119 -12.47 8.84 2.28
C ILE A 119 -13.45 8.96 3.45
N ARG A 120 -14.71 8.51 3.29
CA ARG A 120 -15.72 8.48 4.37
C ARG A 120 -15.28 7.59 5.53
N ALA A 121 -14.79 6.39 5.25
CA ALA A 121 -14.29 5.47 6.26
C ALA A 121 -13.10 6.06 7.05
N VAL A 122 -12.17 6.72 6.35
CA VAL A 122 -11.06 7.42 7.00
C VAL A 122 -11.58 8.57 7.88
N LYS A 123 -12.49 9.41 7.39
CA LYS A 123 -13.07 10.51 8.20
C LYS A 123 -13.74 10.00 9.49
N ASN A 124 -14.36 8.83 9.46
CA ASN A 124 -14.99 8.23 10.63
C ASN A 124 -13.98 7.82 11.73
N VAL A 125 -12.73 7.50 11.36
CA VAL A 125 -11.71 7.06 12.32
C VAL A 125 -10.74 8.19 12.73
N LEU A 126 -10.68 9.30 11.97
CA LEU A 126 -9.82 10.45 12.27
C LEU A 126 -9.98 11.01 13.69
N PRO A 127 -11.19 11.11 14.28
CA PRO A 127 -11.34 11.63 15.65
C PRO A 127 -10.53 10.87 16.73
N THR A 128 -10.15 9.63 16.46
CA THR A 128 -9.35 8.80 17.38
C THR A 128 -7.92 8.57 16.88
N THR A 129 -7.56 9.14 15.73
CA THR A 129 -6.26 8.95 15.07
C THR A 129 -5.28 10.03 15.53
N SER A 130 -4.07 9.64 15.88
CA SER A 130 -2.95 10.58 16.13
C SER A 130 -2.11 10.81 14.89
N VAL A 131 -1.90 9.76 14.09
CA VAL A 131 -1.12 9.81 12.85
C VAL A 131 -1.81 8.96 11.79
N LEU A 132 -2.07 9.57 10.63
CA LEU A 132 -2.59 8.88 9.45
C LEU A 132 -1.42 8.49 8.53
N ILE A 133 -1.40 7.24 8.06
CA ILE A 133 -0.36 6.73 7.16
C ILE A 133 -1.01 6.34 5.84
N LEU A 134 -0.67 7.08 4.81
CA LEU A 134 -1.15 6.93 3.45
C LEU A 134 -0.05 6.33 2.58
N GLY A 135 -0.36 5.31 1.79
CA GLY A 135 0.68 4.77 0.93
C GLY A 135 0.25 3.65 0.00
N GLY A 136 1.12 3.43 -0.99
CA GLY A 136 0.93 2.45 -2.04
C GLY A 136 0.24 3.02 -3.28
N SER A 137 -0.02 2.11 -4.24
CA SER A 137 -0.81 2.41 -5.42
C SER A 137 -2.30 2.43 -5.09
N VAL A 138 -3.08 3.02 -5.98
CA VAL A 138 -4.54 2.97 -5.95
C VAL A 138 -5.05 2.13 -7.13
N PRO A 139 -6.29 1.59 -7.08
CA PRO A 139 -6.87 0.89 -8.21
C PRO A 139 -7.03 1.80 -9.43
N PRO A 140 -6.97 1.26 -10.65
CA PRO A 140 -7.37 2.04 -11.83
C PRO A 140 -8.78 2.62 -11.67
N GLY A 141 -8.95 3.89 -12.04
CA GLY A 141 -10.22 4.62 -11.89
C GLY A 141 -10.32 5.49 -10.64
N PHE A 142 -9.42 5.32 -9.67
CA PHE A 142 -9.30 6.29 -8.57
C PHE A 142 -8.66 7.58 -9.10
N PRO A 143 -9.06 8.75 -8.56
CA PRO A 143 -8.49 10.03 -8.97
C PRO A 143 -7.05 10.20 -8.48
N ASP A 144 -6.22 10.93 -9.24
CA ASP A 144 -4.82 11.20 -8.92
C ASP A 144 -4.65 12.07 -7.66
N ASP A 145 -5.68 12.79 -7.23
CA ASP A 145 -5.74 13.61 -6.02
C ASP A 145 -6.26 12.85 -4.77
N PHE A 146 -6.44 11.53 -4.88
CA PHE A 146 -6.99 10.70 -3.80
C PHE A 146 -6.26 10.91 -2.46
N TYR A 147 -4.92 10.92 -2.46
CA TYR A 147 -4.14 11.15 -1.23
C TYR A 147 -4.14 12.62 -0.79
N TYR A 148 -4.32 13.56 -1.69
CA TYR A 148 -4.55 14.96 -1.34
C TYR A 148 -5.86 15.10 -0.53
N GLU A 149 -6.96 14.53 -0.99
CA GLU A 149 -8.25 14.58 -0.31
C GLU A 149 -8.20 13.91 1.09
N LEU A 150 -7.48 12.81 1.22
CA LEU A 150 -7.25 12.18 2.53
C LEU A 150 -6.38 13.05 3.44
N GLY A 151 -5.33 13.68 2.91
CA GLY A 151 -4.49 14.62 3.64
C GLY A 151 -5.26 15.86 4.10
N LYS A 152 -6.10 16.43 3.23
CA LYS A 152 -7.01 17.54 3.61
C LYS A 152 -7.98 17.13 4.71
N SER A 153 -8.53 15.91 4.61
CA SER A 153 -9.38 15.36 5.66
C SER A 153 -8.63 15.24 6.99
N ALA A 154 -7.38 14.79 6.99
CA ALA A 154 -6.57 14.73 8.20
C ALA A 154 -6.35 16.12 8.84
N GLN A 155 -6.07 17.15 8.01
CA GLN A 155 -5.93 18.53 8.47
C GLN A 155 -7.20 19.08 9.14
N GLU A 156 -8.40 18.75 8.63
CA GLU A 156 -9.68 19.14 9.24
C GLU A 156 -9.81 18.66 10.71
N TYR A 157 -9.12 17.56 11.06
CA TYR A 157 -9.12 16.93 12.41
C TYR A 157 -7.83 17.20 13.19
N ASP A 158 -6.94 18.06 12.70
CA ASP A 158 -5.62 18.33 13.29
C ASP A 158 -4.75 17.07 13.44
N VAL A 159 -4.87 16.12 12.48
CA VAL A 159 -4.14 14.86 12.43
C VAL A 159 -2.97 14.99 11.46
N SER A 160 -1.75 14.73 11.96
CA SER A 160 -0.57 14.63 11.11
C SER A 160 -0.65 13.41 10.20
N PHE A 161 -0.13 13.53 8.95
CA PHE A 161 -0.08 12.36 8.08
C PHE A 161 1.28 12.16 7.41
N ILE A 162 1.57 10.89 7.10
CA ILE A 162 2.75 10.42 6.38
C ILE A 162 2.29 9.91 5.01
N LEU A 163 3.06 10.20 3.95
CA LEU A 163 2.75 9.79 2.58
C LEU A 163 3.88 8.95 1.96
N ASP A 164 3.58 7.71 1.61
CA ASP A 164 4.47 6.77 0.91
C ASP A 164 3.88 6.38 -0.44
N ALA A 165 3.92 7.29 -1.40
CA ALA A 165 3.38 7.15 -2.75
C ALA A 165 4.40 7.56 -3.81
N SER A 166 4.03 7.45 -5.09
CA SER A 166 4.86 7.85 -6.23
C SER A 166 4.03 8.52 -7.33
N GLY A 167 4.70 9.19 -8.26
CA GLY A 167 4.09 9.84 -9.42
C GLY A 167 3.03 10.88 -9.06
N PRO A 168 1.91 10.96 -9.81
CA PRO A 168 0.86 11.95 -9.57
C PRO A 168 0.26 11.89 -8.16
N LEU A 169 0.11 10.69 -7.58
CA LEU A 169 -0.39 10.52 -6.22
C LEU A 169 0.52 11.18 -5.17
N LEU A 170 1.85 11.10 -5.36
CA LEU A 170 2.80 11.77 -4.48
C LEU A 170 2.75 13.29 -4.69
N LEU A 171 2.82 13.74 -5.95
CA LEU A 171 2.84 15.19 -6.26
C LEU A 171 1.59 15.90 -5.72
N ASN A 172 0.41 15.39 -6.02
CA ASN A 172 -0.83 15.97 -5.53
C ASN A 172 -0.94 15.85 -3.99
N GLY A 173 -0.58 14.69 -3.42
CA GLY A 173 -0.64 14.47 -1.98
C GLY A 173 0.29 15.37 -1.17
N MET A 174 1.42 15.80 -1.74
CA MET A 174 2.34 16.76 -1.10
C MET A 174 1.70 18.15 -0.90
N GLU A 175 0.75 18.54 -1.75
CA GLU A 175 0.03 19.83 -1.60
C GLU A 175 -0.81 19.88 -0.30
N ALA A 176 -1.16 18.73 0.27
CA ALA A 176 -1.79 18.64 1.58
C ALA A 176 -0.79 18.66 2.75
N SER A 177 0.49 18.99 2.51
CA SER A 177 1.53 19.19 3.52
C SER A 177 1.72 18.01 4.48
N PRO A 178 2.09 16.80 4.01
CA PRO A 178 2.45 15.68 4.87
C PRO A 178 3.65 16.03 5.77
N VAL A 179 3.69 15.49 6.99
CA VAL A 179 4.85 15.68 7.90
C VAL A 179 6.07 14.88 7.45
N LEU A 180 5.86 13.85 6.63
CA LEU A 180 6.91 13.02 6.05
C LEU A 180 6.45 12.45 4.70
N ILE A 181 7.34 12.46 3.72
CA ILE A 181 7.23 11.66 2.49
C ILE A 181 8.33 10.60 2.46
N LYS A 182 8.06 9.42 1.88
CA LYS A 182 9.01 8.30 1.85
C LYS A 182 9.06 7.59 0.49
N PRO A 183 9.38 8.26 -0.61
CA PRO A 183 9.68 7.57 -1.86
C PRO A 183 11.02 6.83 -1.75
N ASN A 184 11.14 5.65 -2.38
CA ASN A 184 12.45 5.06 -2.65
C ASN A 184 13.15 5.82 -3.80
N GLU A 185 14.41 5.46 -4.09
CA GLU A 185 15.20 6.15 -5.11
C GLU A 185 14.56 6.11 -6.51
N GLU A 186 14.02 4.95 -6.91
CA GLU A 186 13.35 4.78 -8.20
C GLU A 186 12.03 5.58 -8.26
N GLU A 187 11.22 5.52 -7.21
CA GLU A 187 9.98 6.31 -7.08
C GLU A 187 10.27 7.80 -7.08
N TYR A 188 11.36 8.22 -6.42
CA TYR A 188 11.81 9.62 -6.41
C TYR A 188 12.21 10.07 -7.81
N TYR A 189 13.08 9.31 -8.47
CA TYR A 189 13.52 9.62 -9.83
C TYR A 189 12.35 9.65 -10.82
N ALA A 190 11.47 8.66 -10.75
CA ALA A 190 10.30 8.59 -11.63
C ALA A 190 9.32 9.77 -11.40
N THR A 191 9.28 10.32 -10.17
CA THR A 191 8.38 11.42 -9.82
C THR A 191 8.96 12.79 -10.15
N PHE A 192 10.25 13.02 -9.86
CA PHE A 192 10.88 14.33 -9.94
C PHE A 192 11.86 14.48 -11.11
N GLY A 193 12.20 13.40 -11.81
CA GLY A 193 13.12 13.38 -12.95
C GLY A 193 14.59 13.62 -12.58
N VAL A 194 14.93 13.62 -11.29
CA VAL A 194 16.30 13.83 -10.79
C VAL A 194 16.62 12.77 -9.74
N HIS A 195 17.90 12.34 -9.68
CA HIS A 195 18.36 11.48 -8.60
C HIS A 195 18.50 12.30 -7.30
N PRO A 196 18.14 11.74 -6.15
CA PRO A 196 18.35 12.41 -4.88
C PRO A 196 19.87 12.64 -4.70
N SER A 197 20.27 13.91 -4.54
CA SER A 197 21.64 14.23 -4.17
C SER A 197 21.82 13.92 -2.68
N VAL A 198 22.66 12.94 -2.36
CA VAL A 198 23.11 12.71 -0.99
C VAL A 198 24.13 13.82 -0.67
N THR A 199 23.71 14.87 0.01
CA THR A 199 24.64 15.77 0.69
C THR A 199 25.18 15.03 1.90
N GLN A 200 26.43 14.57 1.81
CA GLN A 200 27.16 14.16 2.99
C GLN A 200 27.55 15.46 3.74
N GLU A 201 26.86 15.77 4.82
CA GLU A 201 27.34 16.66 5.86
C GLU A 201 28.17 15.91 6.91
#